data_3e96691dfd59bcced3fe408966e381ab
#
_entry.id   3e96691dfd59bcced3fe408966e381ab
#
_cell.length_a   1.000
_cell.length_b   1.000
_cell.length_c   1.000
_cell.angle_alpha   90.00
_cell.angle_beta   90.00
_cell.angle_gamma   90.00
#
_symmetry.space_group_name_H-M   'P 1'
#
loop_
_entity.id
_entity.type
_entity.pdbx_description
1 polymer ?
#
loop_
_entity_poly.entity_id
_entity_poly.type
_entity_poly.pdbx_seq_one_letter_code
_entity_poly.pdbx_strand_id
1 'polypeptide(L)'
;MVREIEVEIAELTKTMPINYQFSTKWFKKVLSEKYNRSKGSYIPSDYCYNRSNKGIIHEKHPHYFLWLSRGKYQYVGNDYVYNGEVERNPKNKT
;
A
#
# COMPACT_ATOMS: atom_id res chain seq x y z
N MET A 1 8.14 -7.90 -16.15
CA MET A 1 8.24 -7.31 -16.04
C MET A 1 7.46 -6.46 -15.38
N VAL A 2 6.55 -6.14 -15.67
CA VAL A 2 5.88 -5.21 -15.09
C VAL A 2 5.34 -5.43 -13.85
N ARG A 3 5.13 -6.50 -13.32
CA ARG A 3 4.53 -6.65 -12.11
C ARG A 3 5.47 -6.82 -11.02
N GLU A 4 6.74 -6.50 -11.17
CA GLU A 4 7.72 -6.74 -10.16
C GLU A 4 7.46 -5.97 -8.87
N ILE A 5 7.00 -4.72 -8.96
CA ILE A 5 6.73 -3.94 -7.76
C ILE A 5 5.58 -4.57 -6.97
N GLU A 6 4.54 -5.01 -7.63
CA GLU A 6 3.45 -5.65 -6.94
C GLU A 6 3.90 -6.95 -6.28
N VAL A 7 4.76 -7.69 -6.91
CA VAL A 7 5.27 -8.93 -6.37
C VAL A 7 6.13 -8.65 -5.13
N GLU A 8 6.94 -7.61 -5.19
CA GLU A 8 7.79 -7.24 -4.06
C GLU A 8 6.95 -6.84 -2.85
N ILE A 9 5.90 -6.09 -3.09
CA ILE A 9 5.01 -5.68 -2.02
C ILE A 9 4.27 -6.89 -1.45
N ALA A 10 3.81 -7.79 -2.30
CA ALA A 10 3.15 -9.00 -1.84
C ALA A 10 4.09 -9.84 -0.98
N GLU A 11 5.36 -9.92 -1.35
CA GLU A 11 6.32 -10.67 -0.56
C GLU A 11 6.53 -10.02 0.81
N LEU A 12 6.60 -8.71 0.87
CA LEU A 12 6.76 -8.03 2.14
C LEU A 12 5.55 -8.30 3.04
N THR A 13 4.34 -8.27 2.49
CA THR A 13 3.16 -8.44 3.32
C THR A 13 3.10 -9.83 3.94
N LYS A 14 3.77 -10.82 3.35
CA LYS A 14 3.78 -12.15 3.92
C LYS A 14 4.50 -12.18 5.25
N THR A 15 5.34 -11.20 5.53
CA THR A 15 6.07 -11.15 6.79
C THR A 15 5.37 -10.27 7.82
N MET A 16 4.27 -9.62 7.45
CA MET A 16 3.62 -8.67 8.33
C MET A 16 2.51 -9.34 9.13
N PRO A 17 2.49 -9.18 10.43
CA PRO A 17 1.35 -9.73 11.18
C PRO A 17 0.11 -8.88 10.91
N ILE A 18 -1.05 -9.50 10.98
CA ILE A 18 -2.31 -8.78 10.80
C ILE A 18 -2.40 -7.67 11.84
N ASN A 19 -2.84 -6.52 11.41
CA ASN A 19 -2.99 -5.30 12.20
C ASN A 19 -1.67 -4.58 12.50
N TYR A 20 -0.61 -4.99 11.86
CA TYR A 20 0.67 -4.30 12.02
C TYR A 20 0.56 -2.90 11.43
N GLN A 21 0.96 -1.90 12.18
CA GLN A 21 0.92 -0.51 11.70
C GLN A 21 2.32 -0.07 11.29
N PHE A 22 2.39 0.70 10.24
CA PHE A 22 3.66 1.15 9.72
C PHE A 22 3.55 2.51 9.07
N SER A 23 4.68 3.17 8.86
CA SER A 23 4.71 4.48 8.22
C SER A 23 5.07 4.36 6.77
N THR A 24 4.74 5.38 5.98
CA THR A 24 5.18 5.47 4.60
C THR A 24 6.71 5.39 4.55
N LYS A 25 7.38 6.08 5.46
CA LYS A 25 8.82 6.12 5.45
C LYS A 25 9.43 4.73 5.65
N TRP A 26 8.90 3.97 6.60
CA TRP A 26 9.39 2.62 6.86
C TRP A 26 9.15 1.71 5.65
N PHE A 27 7.97 1.81 5.07
CA PHE A 27 7.59 0.97 3.93
C PHE A 27 8.54 1.19 2.76
N LYS A 28 8.79 2.44 2.42
CA LYS A 28 9.67 2.76 1.31
C LYS A 28 11.11 2.36 1.60
N LYS A 29 11.55 2.56 2.83
CA LYS A 29 12.93 2.24 3.20
C LYS A 29 13.19 0.74 3.12
N VAL A 30 12.31 -0.05 3.68
CA VAL A 30 12.49 -1.50 3.71
C VAL A 30 12.50 -2.07 2.30
N LEU A 31 11.55 -1.65 1.46
CA LEU A 31 11.47 -2.18 0.11
C LEU A 31 12.62 -1.69 -0.76
N SER A 32 12.96 -0.43 -0.64
CA SER A 32 14.05 0.12 -1.43
C SER A 32 15.36 -0.58 -1.10
N GLU A 33 15.60 -0.86 0.15
CA GLU A 33 16.83 -1.52 0.54
C GLU A 33 16.84 -2.98 0.12
N LYS A 34 15.71 -3.65 0.22
CA LYS A 34 15.69 -5.06 -0.11
C LYS A 34 15.80 -5.30 -1.61
N TYR A 35 15.13 -4.49 -2.42
CA TYR A 35 15.07 -4.73 -3.85
C TYR A 35 15.88 -3.73 -4.69
N ASN A 36 16.57 -2.83 -4.03
CA ASN A 36 17.43 -1.89 -4.73
C ASN A 36 16.71 -1.04 -5.76
N ARG A 37 15.53 -0.51 -5.40
CA ARG A 37 14.78 0.39 -6.25
C ARG A 37 14.62 1.70 -5.56
N SER A 38 14.31 2.72 -6.33
CA SER A 38 14.07 4.03 -5.76
C SER A 38 12.88 4.01 -4.83
N LYS A 39 12.93 4.82 -3.78
CA LYS A 39 11.85 4.87 -2.81
C LYS A 39 10.54 5.35 -3.45
N GLY A 40 10.61 6.14 -4.49
CA GLY A 40 9.42 6.60 -5.18
C GLY A 40 8.64 5.51 -5.87
N SER A 41 9.22 4.32 -6.04
CA SER A 41 8.53 3.22 -6.67
C SER A 41 7.49 2.56 -5.77
N TYR A 42 7.54 2.82 -4.46
CA TYR A 42 6.68 2.12 -3.51
C TYR A 42 5.69 3.08 -2.88
N ILE A 43 4.44 2.96 -3.22
CA ILE A 43 3.39 3.87 -2.76
C ILE A 43 2.34 3.05 -2.02
N PRO A 44 2.37 3.02 -0.69
CA PRO A 44 1.46 2.15 0.05
C PRO A 44 -0.02 2.50 -0.15
N SER A 45 -0.33 3.78 -0.43
CA SER A 45 -1.72 4.15 -0.64
C SER A 45 -2.32 3.55 -1.90
N ASP A 46 -1.51 3.04 -2.83
CA ASP A 46 -2.02 2.36 -4.00
C ASP A 46 -2.63 1.01 -3.63
N TYR A 47 -2.33 0.49 -2.45
CA TYR A 47 -2.74 -0.84 -2.04
C TYR A 47 -3.68 -0.82 -0.84
N CYS A 48 -4.44 0.27 -0.70
CA CYS A 48 -5.36 0.43 0.42
C CYS A 48 -6.79 0.11 0.04
N TYR A 49 -7.56 -0.38 1.00
CA TYR A 49 -8.98 -0.59 0.79
C TYR A 49 -9.74 0.73 0.80
N ASN A 50 -9.28 1.70 1.56
CA ASN A 50 -10.02 2.94 1.76
C ASN A 50 -9.42 4.14 1.04
N ARG A 51 -8.45 3.94 0.17
CA ARG A 51 -7.84 5.08 -0.51
C ARG A 51 -7.34 4.64 -1.88
N SER A 52 -7.48 5.48 -2.88
CA SER A 52 -7.02 5.18 -4.21
C SER A 52 -6.41 6.42 -4.83
N ASN A 53 -5.44 6.26 -5.68
CA ASN A 53 -4.75 7.38 -6.32
C ASN A 53 -5.08 7.44 -7.79
N LYS A 54 -4.80 8.58 -8.40
CA LYS A 54 -5.05 8.76 -9.81
C LYS A 54 -4.25 7.74 -10.60
N GLY A 55 -4.85 7.17 -11.59
CA GLY A 55 -4.18 6.18 -12.43
C GLY A 55 -4.35 4.74 -11.95
N ILE A 56 -4.92 4.55 -10.76
CA ILE A 56 -5.13 3.21 -10.23
C ILE A 56 -6.59 2.83 -10.40
N ILE A 57 -6.83 1.65 -10.94
CA ILE A 57 -8.19 1.15 -11.04
C ILE A 57 -8.41 0.35 -9.76
N HIS A 58 -9.04 1.00 -8.81
CA HIS A 58 -9.14 0.47 -7.45
C HIS A 58 -9.70 -0.94 -7.42
N GLU A 59 -10.72 -1.20 -8.18
CA GLU A 59 -11.39 -2.50 -8.14
C GLU A 59 -10.53 -3.64 -8.68
N LYS A 60 -9.51 -3.33 -9.45
CA LYS A 60 -8.67 -4.35 -10.02
C LYS A 60 -7.29 -4.41 -9.41
N HIS A 61 -7.03 -3.57 -8.42
CA HIS A 61 -5.71 -3.50 -7.81
C HIS A 61 -5.72 -4.27 -6.50
N PRO A 62 -4.68 -4.98 -6.16
CA PRO A 62 -4.69 -5.69 -4.88
C PRO A 62 -4.71 -4.73 -3.70
N HIS A 63 -5.34 -5.13 -2.62
CA HIS A 63 -5.43 -4.30 -1.44
C HIS A 63 -4.94 -5.08 -0.24
N TYR A 64 -4.10 -4.46 0.55
CA TYR A 64 -3.54 -5.09 1.73
C TYR A 64 -3.65 -4.22 2.97
N PHE A 65 -3.86 -2.91 2.79
CA PHE A 65 -3.71 -1.95 3.88
C PHE A 65 -4.93 -1.07 4.09
N LEU A 66 -5.02 -0.48 5.27
CA LEU A 66 -5.95 0.62 5.52
C LEU A 66 -5.11 1.85 5.76
N TRP A 67 -5.53 2.97 5.19
CA TRP A 67 -4.92 4.25 5.46
C TRP A 67 -5.52 4.76 6.76
N LEU A 68 -4.69 5.06 7.74
CA LEU A 68 -5.16 5.51 9.05
C LEU A 68 -5.06 7.03 9.20
N SER A 69 -3.97 7.59 8.80
CA SER A 69 -3.76 9.01 8.82
C SER A 69 -2.59 9.28 7.92
N ARG A 70 -2.24 10.55 7.77
CA ARG A 70 -1.16 10.90 6.85
C ARG A 70 0.08 10.15 7.22
N GLY A 71 0.59 9.39 6.30
CA GLY A 71 1.82 8.65 6.48
C GLY A 71 1.70 7.42 7.37
N LYS A 72 0.48 6.96 7.71
CA LYS A 72 0.33 5.84 8.61
C LYS A 72 -0.68 4.84 8.08
N TYR A 73 -0.30 3.57 8.08
CA TYR A 73 -1.09 2.51 7.50
C TYR A 73 -1.15 1.29 8.41
N GLN A 74 -2.12 0.43 8.15
CA GLN A 74 -2.26 -0.81 8.91
C GLN A 74 -2.43 -1.96 7.92
N TYR A 75 -1.72 -3.06 8.13
CA TYR A 75 -1.83 -4.23 7.28
C TYR A 75 -3.02 -5.06 7.73
N VAL A 76 -3.96 -5.35 6.85
CA VAL A 76 -5.13 -6.14 7.18
C VAL A 76 -5.30 -7.37 6.28
N GLY A 77 -4.42 -7.53 5.30
CA GLY A 77 -4.46 -8.69 4.42
C GLY A 77 -5.35 -8.50 3.22
N ASN A 78 -5.29 -9.41 2.28
CA ASN A 78 -6.06 -9.28 1.05
C ASN A 78 -7.42 -9.94 1.13
N ASP A 79 -7.80 -10.51 2.29
CA ASP A 79 -9.10 -11.07 2.48
C ASP A 79 -9.98 -10.20 3.37
N TYR A 80 -9.54 -9.00 3.67
CA TYR A 80 -10.25 -8.11 4.57
C TYR A 80 -11.54 -7.62 3.93
N VAL A 81 -12.65 -7.67 4.65
CA VAL A 81 -13.92 -7.20 4.15
C VAL A 81 -14.08 -5.73 4.52
N TYR A 82 -14.11 -4.85 3.52
CA TYR A 82 -14.19 -3.42 3.75
C TYR A 82 -15.44 -2.87 3.08
N ASN A 83 -16.32 -2.27 3.87
CA ASN A 83 -17.54 -1.71 3.35
C ASN A 83 -17.61 -0.19 3.50
N GLY A 84 -16.56 0.45 3.87
CA GLY A 84 -16.55 1.90 4.05
C GLY A 84 -16.32 2.64 2.76
N GLU A 85 -16.12 3.94 2.90
CA GLU A 85 -15.89 4.77 1.74
C GLU A 85 -14.46 4.68 1.27
N VAL A 86 -14.25 4.93 -0.01
CA VAL A 86 -12.92 4.96 -0.59
C VAL A 86 -12.63 6.39 -1.03
N GLU A 87 -11.56 6.98 -0.51
CA GLU A 87 -11.18 8.32 -0.92
C GLU A 87 -10.38 8.21 -2.19
N ARG A 88 -10.91 8.71 -3.31
CA ARG A 88 -10.27 8.57 -4.60
C ARG A 88 -9.60 9.85 -5.02
N ASN A 89 -8.42 9.73 -5.58
CA ASN A 89 -7.65 10.87 -6.12
C ASN A 89 -7.57 12.01 -5.12
N PRO A 90 -7.01 11.77 -3.93
CA PRO A 90 -6.93 12.82 -2.94
C PRO A 90 -6.16 14.01 -3.47
N LYS A 91 -6.64 15.22 -3.15
CA LYS A 91 -6.03 16.36 -3.64
C LYS A 91 -4.66 16.53 -3.13
N ASN A 92 -4.42 16.23 -1.93
CA ASN A 92 -3.14 16.40 -1.42
C ASN A 92 -2.37 15.26 -1.67
N LYS A 93 -1.68 15.10 -2.50
CA LYS A 93 -0.97 14.04 -2.77
C LYS A 93 -0.06 13.66 -1.82
N THR A 94 0.15 14.10 -0.87
CA THR A 94 1.13 13.67 0.02
C THR A 94 0.88 12.73 0.98
#